data_1346d5b808c0b9f0431fa16743878b1e
#
_entry.id   1346d5b808c0b9f0431fa16743878b1e
#
_cell.length_a   1.000
_cell.length_b   1.000
_cell.length_c   1.000
_cell.angle_alpha   90.00
_cell.angle_beta   90.00
_cell.angle_gamma   90.00
#
_symmetry.space_group_name_H-M   'P 1'
#
loop_
_entity.id
_entity.type
_entity.pdbx_description
1 polymer ?
#
loop_
_entity_poly.entity_id
_entity_poly.type
_entity_poly.pdbx_seq_one_letter_code
_entity_poly.pdbx_strand_id
1 'polypeptide(L)'
;MRIEGVNEGVTKHRRPLRVGRGKGAGQGKLCGRGQDGHKSRSGYSRHPGMVGEDLPMIRRIPKRGFNNPYAQTVVSLNVADLSAAFVAGDVITPESLEAKGLVKRRFDEIKILGEGEIDKALKVSAHRFSGSAESKIVSAGGTVTRLKGKRTVREKNAEKRKAKVKS
;
A
#
# COMPACT_ATOMS: atom_id res chain seq x y z
N MET A 1 -41.15 5.85 -32.53
CA MET A 1 -40.67 6.05 -31.14
C MET A 1 -41.75 5.53 -30.20
N ARG A 2 -41.50 4.51 -29.40
CA ARG A 2 -42.48 4.01 -28.42
C ARG A 2 -42.40 4.88 -27.17
N ILE A 3 -43.56 5.21 -26.59
CA ILE A 3 -43.67 6.06 -25.38
C ILE A 3 -42.86 5.48 -24.22
N GLU A 4 -42.72 4.15 -24.15
CA GLU A 4 -41.92 3.43 -23.16
C GLU A 4 -40.42 3.75 -23.23
N GLY A 5 -39.88 4.05 -24.41
CA GLY A 5 -38.47 4.36 -24.62
C GLY A 5 -38.08 5.83 -24.40
N VAL A 6 -39.05 6.71 -24.13
CA VAL A 6 -38.78 8.15 -23.94
C VAL A 6 -37.96 8.40 -22.65
N ASN A 7 -38.06 7.53 -21.66
CA ASN A 7 -37.37 7.64 -20.39
C ASN A 7 -36.13 6.72 -20.30
N GLU A 8 -35.72 6.05 -21.37
CA GLU A 8 -34.46 5.28 -21.37
C GLU A 8 -33.28 6.22 -21.20
N GLY A 9 -32.48 5.97 -20.17
CA GLY A 9 -31.33 6.81 -19.81
C GLY A 9 -31.63 7.98 -18.86
N VAL A 10 -32.87 8.23 -18.49
CA VAL A 10 -33.21 9.26 -17.51
C VAL A 10 -33.14 8.71 -16.08
N THR A 11 -32.16 9.11 -15.34
CA THR A 11 -32.03 8.76 -13.92
C THR A 11 -33.06 9.55 -13.11
N LYS A 12 -34.15 8.88 -12.68
CA LYS A 12 -35.16 9.51 -11.83
C LYS A 12 -34.52 10.00 -10.51
N HIS A 13 -34.58 11.28 -10.24
CA HIS A 13 -34.17 11.86 -8.98
C HIS A 13 -35.07 11.31 -7.85
N ARG A 14 -34.52 10.41 -7.01
CA ARG A 14 -35.22 9.92 -5.82
C ARG A 14 -35.23 10.98 -4.75
N ARG A 15 -36.38 11.27 -4.16
CA ARG A 15 -36.47 12.10 -2.97
C ARG A 15 -35.61 11.52 -1.83
N PRO A 16 -34.82 12.32 -1.11
CA PRO A 16 -34.04 11.83 0.00
C PRO A 16 -34.96 11.23 1.07
N LEU A 17 -34.60 10.04 1.57
CA LEU A 17 -35.35 9.36 2.61
C LEU A 17 -35.19 10.11 3.93
N ARG A 18 -36.28 10.62 4.47
CA ARG A 18 -36.33 11.30 5.78
C ARG A 18 -36.88 10.36 6.82
N VAL A 19 -36.08 9.96 7.80
CA VAL A 19 -36.46 9.07 8.88
C VAL A 19 -36.88 9.84 10.15
N GLY A 20 -37.65 9.22 11.06
CA GLY A 20 -38.06 9.85 12.29
C GLY A 20 -39.07 10.99 12.09
N ARG A 21 -39.93 10.94 11.07
CA ARG A 21 -40.93 11.98 10.75
C ARG A 21 -42.35 11.49 10.92
N GLY A 22 -42.63 10.88 12.07
CA GLY A 22 -43.95 10.42 12.46
C GLY A 22 -44.27 8.99 12.04
N LYS A 23 -45.37 8.48 12.56
CA LYS A 23 -45.79 7.08 12.40
C LYS A 23 -46.18 6.77 10.94
N GLY A 24 -46.79 7.72 10.23
CA GLY A 24 -47.25 7.53 8.86
C GLY A 24 -46.15 7.40 7.82
N ALA A 25 -44.90 7.79 8.16
CA ALA A 25 -43.74 7.69 7.22
C ALA A 25 -43.14 6.26 7.15
N GLY A 26 -43.68 5.28 7.89
CA GLY A 26 -43.15 3.89 7.93
C GLY A 26 -41.87 3.71 8.72
N GLN A 27 -41.04 4.77 8.80
CA GLN A 27 -39.76 4.78 9.57
C GLN A 27 -39.80 5.86 10.64
N GLY A 28 -40.82 5.78 11.52
CA GLY A 28 -41.03 6.74 12.62
C GLY A 28 -40.08 6.58 13.79
N LYS A 29 -40.60 6.43 15.00
CA LYS A 29 -39.92 6.48 16.28
C LYS A 29 -38.48 5.95 16.33
N LEU A 30 -38.20 4.78 15.85
CA LEU A 30 -36.91 4.10 15.93
C LEU A 30 -36.04 4.25 14.66
N CYS A 31 -36.53 4.93 13.61
CA CYS A 31 -35.79 5.20 12.35
C CYS A 31 -35.21 3.95 11.68
N GLY A 32 -35.80 2.77 11.88
CA GLY A 32 -35.29 1.50 11.40
C GLY A 32 -34.08 0.94 12.14
N ARG A 33 -33.65 1.60 13.24
CA ARG A 33 -32.43 1.17 13.99
C ARG A 33 -32.72 0.21 15.14
N GLY A 34 -34.00 0.00 15.47
CA GLY A 34 -34.41 -0.81 16.60
C GLY A 34 -34.33 -0.07 17.94
N GLN A 35 -34.48 -0.81 19.03
CA GLN A 35 -34.39 -0.28 20.39
C GLN A 35 -32.94 0.09 20.74
N ASP A 36 -32.68 0.50 21.96
CA ASP A 36 -31.34 0.90 22.43
C ASP A 36 -30.25 -0.14 22.12
N GLY A 37 -29.05 0.34 21.94
CA GLY A 37 -27.88 -0.47 21.68
C GLY A 37 -26.81 0.31 20.95
N HIS A 38 -25.62 -0.24 20.86
CA HIS A 38 -24.49 0.41 20.22
C HIS A 38 -24.73 0.68 18.73
N LYS A 39 -25.44 -0.22 18.04
CA LYS A 39 -25.78 -0.08 16.62
C LYS A 39 -26.80 1.01 16.31
N SER A 40 -27.56 1.46 17.30
CA SER A 40 -28.56 2.52 17.15
C SER A 40 -27.99 3.93 17.25
N ARG A 41 -26.74 4.09 17.68
CA ARG A 41 -26.07 5.37 17.86
C ARG A 41 -25.50 5.92 16.55
N SER A 42 -25.38 7.24 16.46
CA SER A 42 -24.69 7.89 15.34
C SER A 42 -23.21 7.55 15.35
N GLY A 43 -22.60 7.45 14.17
CA GLY A 43 -21.16 7.14 14.04
C GLY A 43 -20.78 5.70 14.34
N TYR A 44 -21.76 4.79 14.56
CA TYR A 44 -21.44 3.39 14.74
C TYR A 44 -20.78 2.79 13.50
N SER A 45 -19.62 2.21 13.70
CA SER A 45 -19.01 1.29 12.75
C SER A 45 -18.65 -0.01 13.46
N ARG A 46 -18.89 -1.14 12.83
CA ARG A 46 -18.53 -2.44 13.40
C ARG A 46 -17.03 -2.67 13.23
N HIS A 47 -16.33 -2.82 14.35
CA HIS A 47 -14.92 -3.20 14.30
C HIS A 47 -14.79 -4.62 13.68
N PRO A 48 -13.93 -4.82 12.65
CA PRO A 48 -13.69 -6.14 12.08
C PRO A 48 -13.08 -7.04 13.15
N GLY A 49 -13.64 -8.11 13.54
CA GLY A 49 -13.19 -8.98 14.63
C GLY A 49 -14.03 -8.88 15.92
N MET A 50 -15.08 -8.07 15.92
CA MET A 50 -16.04 -8.07 17.02
C MET A 50 -16.98 -9.29 16.90
N VAL A 51 -17.01 -10.12 17.94
CA VAL A 51 -17.70 -11.42 17.97
C VAL A 51 -18.82 -11.40 19.04
N GLY A 52 -19.68 -10.39 19.01
CA GLY A 52 -20.83 -10.34 19.94
C GLY A 52 -20.43 -10.27 21.41
N GLU A 53 -20.93 -11.19 22.24
CA GLU A 53 -20.71 -11.23 23.70
C GLU A 53 -19.29 -11.62 24.10
N ASP A 54 -18.59 -12.32 23.22
CA ASP A 54 -17.24 -12.78 23.48
C ASP A 54 -16.16 -11.71 23.25
N LEU A 55 -15.02 -11.91 23.90
CA LEU A 55 -13.83 -11.09 23.64
C LEU A 55 -13.42 -11.18 22.15
N PRO A 56 -13.10 -10.05 21.51
CA PRO A 56 -12.62 -10.04 20.14
C PRO A 56 -11.43 -10.98 19.96
N MET A 57 -11.35 -11.65 18.80
CA MET A 57 -10.30 -12.63 18.51
C MET A 57 -8.90 -12.08 18.78
N ILE A 58 -8.64 -10.81 18.46
CA ILE A 58 -7.36 -10.15 18.70
C ILE A 58 -6.93 -10.15 20.18
N ARG A 59 -7.89 -10.17 21.11
CA ARG A 59 -7.61 -10.26 22.57
C ARG A 59 -7.41 -11.68 23.07
N ARG A 60 -7.83 -12.68 22.29
CA ARG A 60 -7.63 -14.10 22.61
C ARG A 60 -6.29 -14.64 22.15
N ILE A 61 -5.72 -14.01 21.11
CA ILE A 61 -4.42 -14.42 20.56
C ILE A 61 -3.30 -13.92 21.49
N PRO A 62 -2.38 -14.80 21.93
CA PRO A 62 -1.26 -14.38 22.75
C PRO A 62 -0.33 -13.45 21.98
N LYS A 63 0.17 -12.44 22.65
CA LYS A 63 1.17 -11.51 22.10
C LYS A 63 2.45 -12.27 21.76
N ARG A 64 3.00 -12.08 20.58
CA ARG A 64 4.27 -12.69 20.15
C ARG A 64 5.13 -11.65 19.45
N GLY A 65 6.45 -11.80 19.67
CA GLY A 65 7.46 -10.98 19.02
C GLY A 65 7.55 -9.55 19.54
N PHE A 66 8.35 -8.79 18.88
CA PHE A 66 8.57 -7.37 19.15
C PHE A 66 8.77 -6.61 17.84
N ASN A 67 8.56 -5.32 17.87
CA ASN A 67 8.82 -4.45 16.74
C ASN A 67 10.25 -3.92 16.84
N ASN A 68 11.07 -4.12 15.80
CA ASN A 68 12.44 -3.61 15.78
C ASN A 68 12.43 -2.11 15.42
N PRO A 69 12.77 -1.21 16.37
CA PRO A 69 12.79 0.24 16.10
C PRO A 69 13.90 0.66 15.13
N TYR A 70 14.90 -0.20 14.90
CA TYR A 70 16.03 0.04 13.99
C TYR A 70 15.88 -0.68 12.64
N ALA A 71 14.68 -1.11 12.29
CA ALA A 71 14.43 -1.71 11.00
C ALA A 71 14.69 -0.70 9.88
N GLN A 72 15.40 -1.14 8.83
CA GLN A 72 15.60 -0.33 7.64
C GLN A 72 14.30 -0.21 6.86
N THR A 73 13.98 0.99 6.41
CA THR A 73 12.83 1.24 5.54
C THR A 73 13.24 0.95 4.10
N VAL A 74 12.80 -0.20 3.58
CA VAL A 74 13.05 -0.60 2.19
C VAL A 74 11.79 -0.36 1.38
N VAL A 75 11.90 0.45 0.33
CA VAL A 75 10.83 0.65 -0.65
C VAL A 75 11.03 -0.29 -1.81
N SER A 76 10.02 -1.08 -2.14
CA SER A 76 10.03 -1.98 -3.29
C SER A 76 9.28 -1.35 -4.46
N LEU A 77 9.85 -1.46 -5.65
CA LEU A 77 9.28 -1.05 -6.93
C LEU A 77 9.33 -2.21 -7.91
N ASN A 78 8.31 -2.33 -8.74
CA ASN A 78 8.25 -3.37 -9.76
C ASN A 78 8.83 -2.90 -11.10
N VAL A 79 9.28 -3.85 -11.91
CA VAL A 79 9.79 -3.58 -13.26
C VAL A 79 8.71 -2.96 -14.15
N ALA A 80 7.44 -3.34 -13.97
CA ALA A 80 6.31 -2.72 -14.66
C ALA A 80 6.20 -1.21 -14.41
N ASP A 81 6.37 -0.78 -13.15
CA ASP A 81 6.30 0.64 -12.78
C ASP A 81 7.41 1.45 -13.45
N LEU A 82 8.61 0.85 -13.56
CA LEU A 82 9.73 1.46 -14.25
C LEU A 82 9.48 1.57 -15.76
N SER A 83 8.95 0.52 -16.39
CA SER A 83 8.64 0.53 -17.82
C SER A 83 7.56 1.55 -18.20
N ALA A 84 6.59 1.78 -17.30
CA ALA A 84 5.53 2.77 -17.49
C ALA A 84 6.02 4.22 -17.33
N ALA A 85 6.93 4.46 -16.39
CA ALA A 85 7.37 5.82 -16.02
C ALA A 85 8.60 6.32 -16.81
N PHE A 86 9.41 5.44 -17.38
CA PHE A 86 10.67 5.79 -18.05
C PHE A 86 10.68 5.42 -19.51
N VAL A 87 11.45 6.17 -20.30
CA VAL A 87 11.68 5.94 -21.73
C VAL A 87 12.96 5.12 -21.93
N ALA A 88 13.07 4.42 -23.04
CA ALA A 88 14.27 3.65 -23.38
C ALA A 88 15.53 4.54 -23.38
N GLY A 89 16.58 4.05 -22.75
CA GLY A 89 17.86 4.77 -22.60
C GLY A 89 17.97 5.63 -21.33
N ASP A 90 16.89 5.85 -20.58
CA ASP A 90 16.92 6.66 -19.36
C ASP A 90 17.82 6.04 -18.28
N VAL A 91 18.44 6.93 -17.49
CA VAL A 91 19.19 6.54 -16.29
C VAL A 91 18.28 6.69 -15.07
N ILE A 92 17.98 5.57 -14.45
CA ILE A 92 17.13 5.50 -13.27
C ILE A 92 18.01 5.56 -12.02
N THR A 93 17.92 6.68 -11.30
CA THR A 93 18.56 6.90 -10.00
C THR A 93 17.51 7.04 -8.92
N PRO A 94 17.83 6.89 -7.63
CA PRO A 94 16.90 7.15 -6.55
C PRO A 94 16.23 8.53 -6.64
N GLU A 95 16.99 9.56 -7.02
CA GLU A 95 16.51 10.93 -7.20
C GLU A 95 15.48 11.05 -8.34
N SER A 96 15.72 10.37 -9.47
CA SER A 96 14.78 10.36 -10.59
C SER A 96 13.47 9.62 -10.25
N LEU A 97 13.52 8.63 -9.37
CA LEU A 97 12.34 7.92 -8.85
C LEU A 97 11.50 8.80 -7.92
N GLU A 98 12.15 9.61 -7.10
CA GLU A 98 11.47 10.61 -6.26
C GLU A 98 10.85 11.72 -7.12
N ALA A 99 11.58 12.26 -8.09
CA ALA A 99 11.09 13.30 -9.00
C ALA A 99 9.85 12.86 -9.79
N LYS A 100 9.78 11.60 -10.22
CA LYS A 100 8.60 11.02 -10.88
C LYS A 100 7.51 10.56 -9.91
N GLY A 101 7.72 10.70 -8.60
CA GLY A 101 6.74 10.38 -7.57
C GLY A 101 6.46 8.89 -7.36
N LEU A 102 7.31 8.00 -7.87
CA LEU A 102 7.24 6.56 -7.64
C LEU A 102 7.61 6.22 -6.19
N VAL A 103 8.51 6.98 -5.61
CA VAL A 103 8.90 6.89 -4.20
C VAL A 103 8.47 8.17 -3.48
N LYS A 104 7.46 8.07 -2.61
CA LYS A 104 6.86 9.21 -1.90
C LYS A 104 7.26 9.30 -0.43
N ARG A 105 7.86 8.25 0.13
CA ARG A 105 8.20 8.15 1.54
C ARG A 105 9.71 8.19 1.73
N ARG A 106 10.15 8.63 2.91
CA ARG A 106 11.55 8.47 3.31
C ARG A 106 11.92 7.00 3.30
N PHE A 107 13.03 6.67 2.70
CA PHE A 107 13.55 5.32 2.59
C PHE A 107 15.04 5.28 2.97
N ASP A 108 15.49 4.13 3.40
CA ASP A 108 16.91 3.84 3.57
C ASP A 108 17.47 3.12 2.35
N GLU A 109 16.68 2.25 1.73
CA GLU A 109 17.07 1.46 0.57
C GLU A 109 15.91 1.29 -0.43
N ILE A 110 16.23 1.19 -1.70
CA ILE A 110 15.29 0.86 -2.79
C ILE A 110 15.61 -0.54 -3.29
N LYS A 111 14.57 -1.37 -3.44
CA LYS A 111 14.64 -2.71 -3.99
C LYS A 111 13.78 -2.83 -5.24
N ILE A 112 14.37 -3.31 -6.33
CA ILE A 112 13.65 -3.59 -7.58
C ILE A 112 13.20 -5.05 -7.61
N LEU A 113 11.91 -5.25 -7.87
CA LEU A 113 11.25 -6.55 -7.98
C LEU A 113 10.86 -6.83 -9.43
N GLY A 114 10.82 -8.12 -9.79
CA GLY A 114 10.64 -8.57 -11.17
C GLY A 114 9.19 -8.76 -11.62
N GLU A 115 8.21 -8.11 -10.99
CA GLU A 115 6.83 -8.18 -11.45
C GLU A 115 6.62 -7.28 -12.67
N GLY A 116 5.90 -7.81 -13.68
CA GLY A 116 5.67 -7.18 -14.96
C GLY A 116 6.73 -7.48 -16.00
N GLU A 117 6.59 -6.90 -17.17
CA GLU A 117 7.49 -7.05 -18.31
C GLU A 117 8.20 -5.74 -18.64
N ILE A 118 9.39 -5.84 -19.22
CA ILE A 118 10.18 -4.71 -19.64
C ILE A 118 10.73 -4.98 -21.04
N ASP A 119 10.38 -4.11 -21.98
CA ASP A 119 10.83 -4.17 -23.38
C ASP A 119 11.85 -3.06 -23.71
N LYS A 120 12.17 -2.22 -22.71
CA LYS A 120 13.01 -1.03 -22.87
C LYS A 120 14.38 -1.25 -22.24
N ALA A 121 15.42 -0.88 -22.93
CA ALA A 121 16.77 -0.86 -22.38
C ALA A 121 16.89 0.30 -21.37
N LEU A 122 16.99 0.00 -20.09
CA LEU A 122 17.09 0.98 -19.00
C LEU A 122 18.38 0.79 -18.21
N LYS A 123 18.99 1.89 -17.77
CA LYS A 123 20.13 1.88 -16.86
C LYS A 123 19.63 2.10 -15.45
N VAL A 124 19.55 1.03 -14.65
CA VAL A 124 18.91 1.06 -13.31
C VAL A 124 19.96 1.03 -12.21
N SER A 125 19.98 2.09 -11.38
CA SER A 125 20.81 2.20 -10.19
C SER A 125 19.95 2.10 -8.94
N ALA A 126 20.05 0.99 -8.19
CA ALA A 126 19.31 0.76 -6.96
C ALA A 126 20.15 -0.01 -5.93
N HIS A 127 19.68 -0.09 -4.67
CA HIS A 127 20.41 -0.74 -3.59
C HIS A 127 20.30 -2.27 -3.67
N ARG A 128 19.10 -2.77 -3.99
CA ARG A 128 18.83 -4.21 -4.09
C ARG A 128 18.02 -4.53 -5.34
N PHE A 129 18.27 -5.72 -5.86
CA PHE A 129 17.51 -6.31 -6.97
C PHE A 129 17.07 -7.71 -6.61
N SER A 130 15.94 -8.16 -7.12
CA SER A 130 15.59 -9.58 -7.13
C SER A 130 16.24 -10.26 -8.33
N GLY A 131 16.54 -11.55 -8.22
CA GLY A 131 17.14 -12.29 -9.34
C GLY A 131 16.31 -12.22 -10.63
N SER A 132 14.98 -12.29 -10.51
CA SER A 132 14.06 -12.14 -11.65
C SER A 132 14.08 -10.73 -12.25
N ALA A 133 14.24 -9.68 -11.44
CA ALA A 133 14.38 -8.32 -11.96
C ALA A 133 15.67 -8.12 -12.72
N GLU A 134 16.80 -8.59 -12.19
CA GLU A 134 18.09 -8.53 -12.86
C GLU A 134 18.05 -9.24 -14.22
N SER A 135 17.53 -10.47 -14.25
CA SER A 135 17.39 -11.23 -15.49
C SER A 135 16.56 -10.49 -16.54
N LYS A 136 15.43 -9.90 -16.17
CA LYS A 136 14.54 -9.16 -17.08
C LYS A 136 15.19 -7.88 -17.60
N ILE A 137 15.87 -7.11 -16.74
CA ILE A 137 16.55 -5.88 -17.14
C ILE A 137 17.71 -6.18 -18.11
N VAL A 138 18.50 -7.21 -17.83
CA VAL A 138 19.61 -7.63 -18.70
C VAL A 138 19.09 -8.18 -20.03
N SER A 139 18.02 -8.98 -20.00
CA SER A 139 17.39 -9.52 -21.23
C SER A 139 16.84 -8.41 -22.14
N ALA A 140 16.35 -7.32 -21.56
CA ALA A 140 15.91 -6.12 -22.30
C ALA A 140 17.08 -5.22 -22.76
N GLY A 141 18.35 -5.63 -22.59
CA GLY A 141 19.52 -4.85 -22.96
C GLY A 141 19.85 -3.70 -22.00
N GLY A 142 19.28 -3.70 -20.81
CA GLY A 142 19.55 -2.71 -19.77
C GLY A 142 20.81 -3.04 -18.95
N THR A 143 21.24 -2.06 -18.14
CA THR A 143 22.36 -2.23 -17.20
C THR A 143 21.90 -2.05 -15.76
N VAL A 144 22.44 -2.88 -14.87
CA VAL A 144 22.12 -2.88 -13.43
C VAL A 144 23.33 -2.38 -12.64
N THR A 145 23.16 -1.32 -11.87
CA THR A 145 24.19 -0.77 -10.98
C THR A 145 23.72 -0.85 -9.53
N ARG A 146 24.45 -1.57 -8.69
CA ARG A 146 24.14 -1.68 -7.26
C ARG A 146 24.76 -0.54 -6.48
N LEU A 147 23.93 0.23 -5.80
CA LEU A 147 24.34 1.28 -4.88
C LEU A 147 24.64 0.68 -3.50
N LYS A 148 25.61 1.29 -2.79
CA LYS A 148 25.87 0.91 -1.40
C LYS A 148 24.73 1.42 -0.52
N GLY A 149 24.05 0.50 0.17
CA GLY A 149 23.02 0.85 1.15
C GLY A 149 23.62 1.44 2.45
N LYS A 150 22.73 1.95 3.29
CA LYS A 150 23.10 2.44 4.62
C LYS A 150 23.64 1.28 5.46
N ARG A 151 24.83 1.42 6.06
CA ARG A 151 25.44 0.35 6.86
C ARG A 151 24.55 -0.07 7.99
N THR A 152 24.31 -1.36 8.14
CA THR A 152 23.51 -1.92 9.22
C THR A 152 24.23 -1.75 10.56
N VAL A 153 23.46 -1.78 11.65
CA VAL A 153 24.03 -1.74 13.01
C VAL A 153 24.99 -2.92 13.24
N ARG A 154 24.72 -4.07 12.64
CA ARG A 154 25.60 -5.25 12.70
C ARG A 154 26.94 -5.00 12.04
N GLU A 155 26.98 -4.40 10.87
CA GLU A 155 28.21 -4.07 10.13
C GLU A 155 29.04 -3.03 10.90
N LYS A 156 28.39 -1.97 11.41
CA LYS A 156 29.04 -0.96 12.25
C LYS A 156 29.66 -1.58 13.50
N ASN A 157 28.96 -2.52 14.15
CA ASN A 157 29.46 -3.20 15.34
C ASN A 157 30.56 -4.20 15.00
N ALA A 158 30.49 -4.88 13.86
CA ALA A 158 31.55 -5.77 13.39
C ALA A 158 32.83 -5.00 13.05
N GLU A 159 32.74 -3.84 12.41
CA GLU A 159 33.88 -2.96 12.17
C GLU A 159 34.53 -2.45 13.47
N LYS A 160 33.70 -2.00 14.45
CA LYS A 160 34.19 -1.59 15.76
C LYS A 160 34.93 -2.72 16.49
N ARG A 161 34.41 -3.96 16.41
CA ARG A 161 35.07 -5.14 16.96
C ARG A 161 36.42 -5.42 16.27
N LYS A 162 36.45 -5.36 14.94
CA LYS A 162 37.68 -5.53 14.15
C LYS A 162 38.70 -4.44 14.43
N ALA A 163 38.27 -3.20 14.58
CA ALA A 163 39.17 -2.09 14.96
C ALA A 163 39.74 -2.27 16.34
N LYS A 164 38.94 -2.74 17.32
CA LYS A 164 39.40 -2.99 18.70
C LYS A 164 40.37 -4.17 18.83
N VAL A 165 40.37 -5.13 17.90
CA VAL A 165 41.30 -6.27 17.89
C VAL A 165 42.65 -5.89 17.24
N LYS A 166 42.68 -4.83 16.41
CA LYS A 166 43.91 -4.34 15.77
C LYS A 166 44.66 -3.29 16.58
N SER A 167 44.04 -2.77 17.63
CA SER A 167 44.65 -1.89 18.66
C SER A 167 45.16 -2.70 19.87
#